data_65fd2ea865e41587841c80a3a90b2dd7
#
_entry.id   65fd2ea865e41587841c80a3a90b2dd7
#
_cell.length_a   1.000
_cell.length_b   1.000
_cell.length_c   1.000
_cell.angle_alpha   90.00
_cell.angle_beta   90.00
_cell.angle_gamma   90.00
#
_symmetry.space_group_name_H-M   'P 1'
#
loop_
_entity.id
_entity.type
_entity.pdbx_description
1 polymer ?
#
loop_
_entity_poly.entity_id
_entity_poly.type
_entity_poly.pdbx_seq_one_letter_code
_entity_poly.pdbx_strand_id
1 'polypeptide(L)'
;MAYSFSGRVRYSEIGENGLLTLPGILNYFQDCSTFQSEEVGLGIDILKEWKRIWVLSAWQVVVDRYPYMGERIKTSTWAYGFRGFMGFRNFTMDTADGERLAYANTFWTYIDAENGLPVRLEAKDTDAYRGKDGKMESKLDMEYAPRKIVLPEDYEQQDSFAVHIIWIRTIM
;
A
#
# COMPACT_ATOMS: atom_id res chain seq x y z
N MET A 1 -6.27 13.18 3.63
CA MET A 1 -7.65 12.64 3.60
C MET A 1 -7.57 11.13 3.54
N ALA A 2 -8.18 10.42 4.51
CA ALA A 2 -8.22 8.97 4.51
C ALA A 2 -9.42 8.47 3.68
N TYR A 3 -9.27 7.31 3.07
CA TYR A 3 -10.31 6.57 2.35
C TYR A 3 -10.47 5.19 2.96
N SER A 4 -11.68 4.65 2.92
CA SER A 4 -11.91 3.27 3.36
C SER A 4 -13.09 2.64 2.66
N PHE A 5 -13.02 1.33 2.46
CA PHE A 5 -14.14 0.52 2.03
C PHE A 5 -14.25 -0.74 2.89
N SER A 6 -15.44 -1.32 2.92
CA SER A 6 -15.71 -2.55 3.66
C SER A 6 -16.09 -3.66 2.70
N GLY A 7 -15.68 -4.85 3.04
CA GLY A 7 -15.95 -6.04 2.24
C GLY A 7 -16.09 -7.29 3.12
N ARG A 8 -16.10 -8.42 2.44
CA ARG A 8 -16.07 -9.73 3.05
C ARG A 8 -15.04 -10.58 2.33
N VAL A 9 -14.19 -11.28 3.07
CA VAL A 9 -13.22 -12.22 2.49
C VAL A 9 -13.93 -13.25 1.64
N ARG A 10 -13.56 -13.38 0.36
CA ARG A 10 -14.18 -14.26 -0.61
C ARG A 10 -13.48 -15.60 -0.67
N TYR A 11 -14.21 -16.62 -1.11
CA TYR A 11 -13.68 -17.97 -1.30
C TYR A 11 -12.46 -18.00 -2.26
N SER A 12 -12.48 -17.17 -3.30
CA SER A 12 -11.38 -17.06 -4.28
C SER A 12 -10.10 -16.43 -3.76
N GLU A 13 -10.10 -15.90 -2.54
CA GLU A 13 -9.00 -15.13 -1.94
C GLU A 13 -8.27 -15.90 -0.82
N ILE A 14 -8.82 -17.06 -0.44
CA ILE A 14 -8.27 -17.87 0.66
C ILE A 14 -7.31 -18.96 0.16
N GLY A 15 -6.38 -19.32 1.04
CA GLY A 15 -5.52 -20.49 0.87
C GLY A 15 -6.20 -21.79 1.36
N GLU A 16 -5.49 -22.89 1.26
CA GLU A 16 -5.93 -24.23 1.71
C GLU A 16 -6.31 -24.27 3.20
N ASN A 17 -5.72 -23.37 3.99
CA ASN A 17 -6.00 -23.22 5.42
C ASN A 17 -7.29 -22.43 5.72
N GLY A 18 -8.05 -22.00 4.70
CA GLY A 18 -9.28 -21.23 4.86
C GLY A 18 -9.08 -19.75 5.24
N LEU A 19 -7.84 -19.26 5.26
CA LEU A 19 -7.50 -17.89 5.59
C LEU A 19 -7.21 -17.06 4.34
N LEU A 20 -7.49 -15.75 4.40
CA LEU A 20 -7.08 -14.81 3.37
C LEU A 20 -5.57 -14.91 3.15
N THR A 21 -5.16 -15.00 1.90
CA THR A 21 -3.74 -15.07 1.57
C THR A 21 -3.05 -13.71 1.68
N LEU A 22 -1.72 -13.70 1.83
CA LEU A 22 -0.97 -12.44 1.78
C LEU A 22 -1.17 -11.69 0.45
N PRO A 23 -1.10 -12.32 -0.74
CA PRO A 23 -1.49 -11.64 -1.98
C PRO A 23 -2.91 -11.08 -1.93
N GLY A 24 -3.86 -11.75 -1.28
CA GLY A 24 -5.21 -11.24 -1.05
C GLY A 24 -5.21 -9.95 -0.23
N ILE A 25 -4.46 -9.88 0.87
CA ILE A 25 -4.30 -8.64 1.66
C ILE A 25 -3.73 -7.51 0.79
N LEU A 26 -2.68 -7.79 0.01
CA LEU A 26 -2.06 -6.80 -0.88
C LEU A 26 -3.04 -6.29 -1.94
N ASN A 27 -3.88 -7.17 -2.50
CA ASN A 27 -4.92 -6.79 -3.46
C ASN A 27 -5.94 -5.82 -2.82
N TYR A 28 -6.42 -6.11 -1.61
CA TYR A 28 -7.30 -5.18 -0.88
C TYR A 28 -6.64 -3.82 -0.65
N PHE A 29 -5.36 -3.77 -0.29
CA PHE A 29 -4.62 -2.52 -0.13
C PHE A 29 -4.47 -1.79 -1.46
N GLN A 30 -4.14 -2.49 -2.53
CA GLN A 30 -4.00 -1.93 -3.87
C GLN A 30 -5.32 -1.35 -4.37
N ASP A 31 -6.42 -2.10 -4.26
CA ASP A 31 -7.75 -1.65 -4.62
C ASP A 31 -8.13 -0.39 -3.83
N CYS A 32 -7.87 -0.39 -2.51
CA CYS A 32 -8.17 0.75 -1.65
C CYS A 32 -7.44 2.03 -2.10
N SER A 33 -6.17 1.92 -2.51
CA SER A 33 -5.41 3.07 -3.00
C SER A 33 -5.90 3.56 -4.36
N THR A 34 -6.30 2.65 -5.23
CA THR A 34 -6.86 2.97 -6.55
C THR A 34 -8.20 3.67 -6.40
N PHE A 35 -9.10 3.13 -5.58
CA PHE A 35 -10.40 3.74 -5.30
C PHE A 35 -10.26 5.15 -4.69
N GLN A 36 -9.32 5.35 -3.76
CA GLN A 36 -9.05 6.69 -3.26
C GLN A 36 -8.61 7.64 -4.38
N SER A 37 -7.72 7.19 -5.27
CA SER A 37 -7.24 8.02 -6.38
C SER A 37 -8.37 8.39 -7.33
N GLU A 38 -9.29 7.48 -7.63
CA GLU A 38 -10.49 7.76 -8.41
C GLU A 38 -11.39 8.80 -7.71
N GLU A 39 -11.65 8.62 -6.42
CA GLU A 39 -12.52 9.51 -5.64
C GLU A 39 -11.97 10.96 -5.56
N VAL A 40 -10.66 11.11 -5.49
CA VAL A 40 -10.03 12.46 -5.47
C VAL A 40 -9.78 13.03 -6.88
N GLY A 41 -10.22 12.36 -7.93
CA GLY A 41 -10.09 12.83 -9.32
C GLY A 41 -8.69 12.66 -9.92
N LEU A 42 -7.84 11.82 -9.32
CA LEU A 42 -6.50 11.47 -9.79
C LEU A 42 -6.40 9.99 -10.16
N GLY A 43 -7.49 9.47 -10.73
CA GLY A 43 -7.63 8.09 -11.11
C GLY A 43 -6.87 7.70 -12.38
N ILE A 44 -7.11 6.48 -12.83
CA ILE A 44 -6.37 5.85 -13.93
C ILE A 44 -6.48 6.66 -15.23
N ASP A 45 -7.66 7.17 -15.57
CA ASP A 45 -7.87 7.89 -16.82
C ASP A 45 -7.12 9.22 -16.86
N ILE A 46 -7.12 9.98 -15.77
CA ILE A 46 -6.39 11.25 -15.65
C ILE A 46 -4.87 11.00 -15.72
N LEU A 47 -4.38 10.00 -14.99
CA LEU A 47 -2.96 9.65 -15.06
C LEU A 47 -2.54 9.21 -16.46
N LYS A 48 -3.40 8.48 -17.18
CA LYS A 48 -3.18 8.07 -18.56
C LYS A 48 -3.16 9.26 -19.51
N GLU A 49 -4.09 10.23 -19.37
CA GLU A 49 -4.10 11.47 -20.14
C GLU A 49 -2.82 12.28 -19.94
N TRP A 50 -2.34 12.36 -18.69
CA TRP A 50 -1.11 13.07 -18.36
C TRP A 50 0.16 12.26 -18.70
N LYS A 51 0.02 11.01 -19.17
CA LYS A 51 1.12 10.07 -19.42
C LYS A 51 1.96 9.86 -18.17
N ARG A 52 1.30 9.65 -17.06
CA ARG A 52 1.91 9.44 -15.74
C ARG A 52 1.44 8.13 -15.13
N ILE A 53 2.29 7.55 -14.29
CA ILE A 53 1.97 6.34 -13.56
C ILE A 53 2.67 6.35 -12.19
N TRP A 54 1.98 5.84 -11.19
CA TRP A 54 2.57 5.51 -9.92
C TRP A 54 3.09 4.08 -9.94
N VAL A 55 4.39 3.92 -9.70
CA VAL A 55 5.03 2.61 -9.57
C VAL A 55 5.30 2.35 -8.10
N LEU A 56 4.79 1.24 -7.59
CA LEU A 56 5.06 0.78 -6.25
C LEU A 56 6.52 0.35 -6.13
N SER A 57 7.28 1.02 -5.26
CA SER A 57 8.71 0.79 -5.09
C SER A 57 9.03 -0.13 -3.92
N ALA A 58 8.21 -0.09 -2.85
CA ALA A 58 8.41 -0.95 -1.69
C ALA A 58 7.14 -1.12 -0.87
N TRP A 59 6.98 -2.31 -0.30
CA TRP A 59 6.03 -2.65 0.74
C TRP A 59 6.76 -2.96 2.05
N GLN A 60 6.21 -2.48 3.15
CA GLN A 60 6.39 -3.04 4.49
C GLN A 60 5.01 -3.44 4.98
N VAL A 61 4.78 -4.72 5.19
CA VAL A 61 3.49 -5.26 5.61
C VAL A 61 3.67 -5.99 6.93
N VAL A 62 2.80 -5.70 7.88
CA VAL A 62 2.67 -6.42 9.14
C VAL A 62 1.30 -7.06 9.16
N VAL A 63 1.26 -8.35 9.45
CA VAL A 63 0.02 -9.12 9.59
C VAL A 63 -0.04 -9.66 11.00
N ASP A 64 -0.95 -9.10 11.81
CA ASP A 64 -1.17 -9.54 13.18
C ASP A 64 -2.01 -10.83 13.18
N ARG A 65 -3.01 -10.92 12.29
CA ARG A 65 -3.85 -12.09 12.08
C ARG A 65 -4.41 -12.11 10.67
N TYR A 66 -4.36 -13.26 10.03
CA TYR A 66 -5.02 -13.46 8.74
C TYR A 66 -6.53 -13.63 8.93
N PRO A 67 -7.38 -12.86 8.21
CA PRO A 67 -8.83 -13.03 8.27
C PRO A 67 -9.26 -14.37 7.66
N TYR A 68 -10.34 -14.94 8.19
CA TYR A 68 -10.92 -16.18 7.67
C TYR A 68 -11.97 -15.91 6.56
N MET A 69 -12.30 -16.95 5.81
CA MET A 69 -13.33 -16.87 4.77
C MET A 69 -14.66 -16.33 5.35
N GLY A 70 -15.25 -15.36 4.66
CA GLY A 70 -16.53 -14.77 5.05
C GLY A 70 -16.41 -13.68 6.12
N GLU A 71 -15.25 -13.48 6.73
CA GLU A 71 -15.05 -12.42 7.72
C GLU A 71 -15.28 -11.04 7.11
N ARG A 72 -15.94 -10.15 7.87
CA ARG A 72 -16.14 -8.76 7.48
C ARG A 72 -14.91 -7.95 7.82
N ILE A 73 -14.36 -7.27 6.82
CA ILE A 73 -13.17 -6.46 6.94
C ILE A 73 -13.42 -5.04 6.45
N LYS A 74 -12.70 -4.10 7.03
CA LYS A 74 -12.60 -2.72 6.59
C LYS A 74 -11.16 -2.44 6.20
N THR A 75 -10.93 -2.06 4.96
CA THR A 75 -9.63 -1.64 4.45
C THR A 75 -9.58 -0.13 4.35
N SER A 76 -8.52 0.48 4.84
CA SER A 76 -8.33 1.93 4.83
C SER A 76 -6.96 2.31 4.29
N THR A 77 -6.86 3.50 3.68
CA THR A 77 -5.60 4.03 3.17
C THR A 77 -5.56 5.55 3.24
N TRP A 78 -4.37 6.10 3.32
CA TRP A 78 -4.11 7.53 3.20
C TRP A 78 -2.68 7.81 2.77
N ALA A 79 -2.50 8.83 1.94
CA ALA A 79 -1.19 9.39 1.71
C ALA A 79 -0.80 10.26 2.92
N TYR A 80 0.41 10.07 3.45
CA TYR A 80 0.92 10.86 4.57
C TYR A 80 2.04 11.82 4.18
N GLY A 81 2.50 11.78 2.93
CA GLY A 81 3.50 12.71 2.44
C GLY A 81 3.93 12.47 1.00
N PHE A 82 4.54 13.50 0.43
CA PHE A 82 5.15 13.48 -0.89
C PHE A 82 6.50 14.19 -0.83
N ARG A 83 7.50 13.70 -1.57
CA ARG A 83 8.83 14.32 -1.63
C ARG A 83 9.50 14.06 -2.97
N GLY A 84 9.75 15.12 -3.73
CA GLY A 84 10.40 15.03 -5.06
C GLY A 84 9.50 14.30 -6.05
N PHE A 85 9.82 13.07 -6.37
CA PHE A 85 9.02 12.18 -7.22
C PHE A 85 8.42 11.00 -6.44
N MET A 86 8.48 11.04 -5.12
CA MET A 86 8.03 9.94 -4.26
C MET A 86 6.76 10.28 -3.51
N GLY A 87 5.85 9.31 -3.41
CA GLY A 87 4.68 9.30 -2.54
C GLY A 87 4.83 8.27 -1.42
N PHE A 88 4.28 8.59 -0.26
CA PHE A 88 4.30 7.74 0.94
C PHE A 88 2.87 7.51 1.40
N ARG A 89 2.52 6.24 1.63
CA ARG A 89 1.15 5.84 1.93
C ARG A 89 1.11 4.75 2.99
N ASN A 90 0.14 4.87 3.90
CA ASN A 90 -0.17 3.83 4.85
C ASN A 90 -1.50 3.13 4.51
N PHE A 91 -1.63 1.91 4.99
CA PHE A 91 -2.82 1.07 4.88
C PHE A 91 -3.11 0.40 6.20
N THR A 92 -4.39 0.12 6.41
CA THR A 92 -4.85 -0.75 7.50
C THR A 92 -5.95 -1.67 7.01
N MET A 93 -6.02 -2.86 7.60
CA MET A 93 -7.13 -3.79 7.48
C MET A 93 -7.60 -4.13 8.90
N ASP A 94 -8.85 -3.87 9.17
CA ASP A 94 -9.46 -4.07 10.48
C ASP A 94 -10.70 -4.95 10.36
N THR A 95 -11.10 -5.64 11.43
CA THR A 95 -12.42 -6.28 11.51
C THR A 95 -13.53 -5.23 11.56
N ALA A 96 -14.79 -5.66 11.44
CA ALA A 96 -15.94 -4.78 11.62
C ALA A 96 -15.99 -4.16 13.01
N ASP A 97 -15.45 -4.85 14.02
CA ASP A 97 -15.42 -4.42 15.42
C ASP A 97 -14.16 -3.61 15.76
N GLY A 98 -13.27 -3.38 14.79
CA GLY A 98 -12.09 -2.52 14.93
C GLY A 98 -10.81 -3.23 15.39
N GLU A 99 -10.78 -4.57 15.46
CA GLU A 99 -9.53 -5.32 15.67
C GLU A 99 -8.61 -5.13 14.48
N ARG A 100 -7.33 -4.76 14.70
CA ARG A 100 -6.33 -4.67 13.65
C ARG A 100 -5.95 -6.07 13.16
N LEU A 101 -6.03 -6.29 11.86
CA LEU A 101 -5.66 -7.55 11.19
C LEU A 101 -4.31 -7.43 10.47
N ALA A 102 -4.14 -6.34 9.75
CA ALA A 102 -2.92 -6.05 9.02
C ALA A 102 -2.75 -4.55 8.81
N TYR A 103 -1.52 -4.12 8.62
CA TYR A 103 -1.21 -2.74 8.26
C TYR A 103 0.06 -2.67 7.41
N ALA A 104 0.20 -1.57 6.67
CA ALA A 104 1.33 -1.43 5.78
C ALA A 104 1.82 0.01 5.61
N ASN A 105 3.09 0.12 5.27
CA ASN A 105 3.73 1.31 4.76
C ASN A 105 4.25 1.04 3.35
N THR A 106 4.07 2.02 2.45
CA THR A 106 4.47 1.89 1.05
C THR A 106 5.18 3.13 0.55
N PHE A 107 6.09 2.87 -0.40
CA PHE A 107 6.78 3.90 -1.17
C PHE A 107 6.41 3.76 -2.64
N TRP A 108 6.06 4.88 -3.24
CA TRP A 108 5.65 4.97 -4.64
C TRP A 108 6.54 5.94 -5.38
N THR A 109 6.87 5.63 -6.63
CA THR A 109 7.60 6.52 -7.52
C THR A 109 6.67 6.99 -8.64
N TYR A 110 6.60 8.31 -8.83
CA TYR A 110 5.86 8.94 -9.92
C TYR A 110 6.75 9.02 -11.14
N ILE A 111 6.35 8.39 -12.23
CA ILE A 111 7.14 8.30 -13.44
C ILE A 111 6.37 8.76 -14.68
N ASP A 112 7.09 9.18 -15.68
CA ASP A 112 6.60 9.37 -17.03
C ASP A 112 6.38 8.00 -17.68
N ALA A 113 5.17 7.76 -18.20
CA ALA A 113 4.79 6.47 -18.76
C ALA A 113 5.42 6.20 -20.14
N GLU A 114 5.94 7.22 -20.82
CA GLU A 114 6.55 7.06 -22.13
C GLU A 114 8.04 6.69 -22.05
N ASN A 115 8.77 7.30 -21.11
CA ASN A 115 10.21 7.11 -20.99
C ASN A 115 10.66 6.37 -19.72
N GLY A 116 9.74 6.11 -18.78
CA GLY A 116 10.01 5.40 -17.55
C GLY A 116 10.82 6.18 -16.51
N LEU A 117 11.06 7.48 -16.71
CA LEU A 117 11.87 8.29 -15.80
C LEU A 117 11.03 8.91 -14.68
N PRO A 118 11.61 9.06 -13.47
CA PRO A 118 10.95 9.75 -12.37
C PRO A 118 10.63 11.21 -12.71
N VAL A 119 9.42 11.64 -12.39
CA VAL A 119 8.93 13.01 -12.61
C VAL A 119 8.66 13.68 -11.28
N ARG A 120 9.14 14.91 -11.14
CA ARG A 120 8.90 15.71 -9.94
C ARG A 120 7.41 16.03 -9.80
N LEU A 121 6.88 15.78 -8.61
CA LEU A 121 5.49 16.07 -8.27
C LEU A 121 5.22 17.57 -8.19
N GLU A 122 4.07 17.95 -8.69
CA GLU A 122 3.51 19.31 -8.61
C GLU A 122 2.29 19.33 -7.67
N ALA A 123 1.76 20.50 -7.39
CA ALA A 123 0.58 20.67 -6.55
C ALA A 123 -0.64 19.92 -7.09
N LYS A 124 -0.86 19.94 -8.42
CA LYS A 124 -1.95 19.22 -9.08
C LYS A 124 -1.92 17.70 -8.85
N ASP A 125 -0.72 17.12 -8.65
CA ASP A 125 -0.54 15.69 -8.45
C ASP A 125 -0.82 15.27 -7.00
N THR A 126 -0.84 16.21 -6.04
CA THR A 126 -0.80 15.90 -4.61
C THR A 126 -1.86 16.58 -3.75
N ASP A 127 -2.35 17.75 -4.14
CA ASP A 127 -3.22 18.56 -3.27
C ASP A 127 -4.57 17.91 -3.00
N ALA A 128 -5.08 17.10 -3.93
CA ALA A 128 -6.32 16.36 -3.76
C ALA A 128 -6.29 15.32 -2.62
N TYR A 129 -5.09 14.88 -2.21
CA TYR A 129 -4.93 13.96 -1.09
C TYR A 129 -4.92 14.64 0.29
N ARG A 130 -4.92 15.98 0.33
CA ARG A 130 -4.96 16.74 1.58
C ARG A 130 -6.35 16.74 2.19
N GLY A 131 -6.40 16.86 3.51
CA GLY A 131 -7.66 17.10 4.23
C GLY A 131 -8.22 18.50 3.94
N LYS A 132 -9.44 18.77 4.41
CA LYS A 132 -10.11 20.08 4.27
C LYS A 132 -9.32 21.23 4.92
N ASP A 133 -8.46 20.92 5.85
CA ASP A 133 -7.55 21.85 6.51
C ASP A 133 -6.23 22.08 5.73
N GLY A 134 -6.10 21.50 4.54
CA GLY A 134 -4.91 21.58 3.68
C GLY A 134 -3.74 20.70 4.15
N LYS A 135 -3.92 19.90 5.20
CA LYS A 135 -2.85 19.04 5.75
C LYS A 135 -2.95 17.61 5.23
N MET A 136 -1.80 16.94 5.22
CA MET A 136 -1.74 15.49 5.02
C MET A 136 -2.15 14.77 6.30
N GLU A 137 -2.66 13.54 6.16
CA GLU A 137 -2.87 12.67 7.30
C GLU A 137 -1.57 12.35 8.03
N SER A 138 -1.68 12.06 9.29
CA SER A 138 -0.53 11.62 10.09
C SER A 138 -0.04 10.26 9.63
N LYS A 139 1.26 10.08 9.71
CA LYS A 139 1.91 8.80 9.54
C LYS A 139 1.39 7.80 10.58
N LEU A 140 1.13 6.55 10.16
CA LEU A 140 0.72 5.48 11.06
C LEU A 140 1.77 5.27 12.15
N ASP A 141 1.33 5.07 13.39
CA ASP A 141 2.22 4.66 14.48
C ASP A 141 2.59 3.19 14.31
N MET A 142 3.79 2.94 13.83
CA MET A 142 4.37 1.62 13.58
C MET A 142 5.89 1.69 13.54
N GLU A 143 6.57 0.56 13.77
CA GLU A 143 7.98 0.44 13.50
C GLU A 143 8.24 0.47 11.99
N TYR A 144 8.98 1.46 11.51
CA TYR A 144 9.29 1.60 10.10
C TYR A 144 10.58 0.89 9.73
N ALA A 145 10.51 0.03 8.73
CA ALA A 145 11.68 -0.66 8.20
C ALA A 145 12.71 0.35 7.64
N PRO A 146 14.01 0.02 7.72
CA PRO A 146 15.06 0.83 7.12
C PRO A 146 14.81 1.00 5.62
N ARG A 147 15.06 2.20 5.12
CA ARG A 147 14.87 2.53 3.70
C ARG A 147 15.80 1.77 2.76
N LYS A 148 16.96 1.35 3.27
CA LYS A 148 17.94 0.52 2.54
C LYS A 148 18.04 -0.82 3.23
N ILE A 149 17.97 -1.87 2.42
CA ILE A 149 18.33 -3.22 2.84
C ILE A 149 19.85 -3.28 2.78
N VAL A 150 20.44 -3.61 3.93
CA VAL A 150 21.87 -3.92 4.02
C VAL A 150 21.95 -5.44 4.07
N LEU A 151 22.75 -6.03 3.17
CA LEU A 151 23.04 -7.47 3.24
C LEU A 151 23.77 -7.73 4.56
N PRO A 152 23.38 -8.77 5.34
CA PRO A 152 24.16 -9.22 6.48
C PRO A 152 25.58 -9.57 6.05
N GLU A 153 26.56 -9.31 6.89
CA GLU A 153 27.97 -9.69 6.62
C GLU A 153 28.14 -11.20 6.58
N ASP A 154 27.30 -11.95 7.34
CA ASP A 154 27.28 -13.39 7.39
C ASP A 154 25.94 -13.92 6.84
N TYR A 155 25.91 -14.35 5.59
CA TYR A 155 24.77 -15.08 5.03
C TYR A 155 25.26 -16.33 4.31
N GLU A 156 24.58 -17.46 4.55
CA GLU A 156 24.71 -18.64 3.72
C GLU A 156 23.92 -18.42 2.43
N GLN A 157 24.57 -18.67 1.28
CA GLN A 157 23.91 -18.57 -0.01
C GLN A 157 22.88 -19.69 -0.11
N GLN A 158 21.60 -19.33 0.05
CA GLN A 158 20.48 -20.21 -0.31
C GLN A 158 20.04 -19.89 -1.72
N ASP A 159 19.61 -20.88 -2.48
CA ASP A 159 19.12 -20.72 -3.85
C ASP A 159 18.04 -19.66 -3.89
N SER A 160 18.34 -18.52 -4.53
CA SER A 160 17.45 -17.37 -4.59
C SER A 160 16.52 -17.49 -5.78
N PHE A 161 15.22 -17.62 -5.52
CA PHE A 161 14.24 -17.15 -6.48
C PHE A 161 14.25 -15.61 -6.44
N ALA A 162 14.27 -14.96 -7.60
CA ALA A 162 14.19 -13.51 -7.69
C ALA A 162 12.83 -13.05 -7.14
N VAL A 163 12.80 -12.64 -5.89
CA VAL A 163 11.65 -12.02 -5.26
C VAL A 163 11.86 -10.52 -5.36
N HIS A 164 10.94 -9.82 -5.98
CA HIS A 164 10.81 -8.39 -5.77
C HIS A 164 10.68 -8.20 -4.26
N ILE A 165 11.54 -7.34 -3.69
CA ILE A 165 11.73 -7.25 -2.24
C ILE A 165 10.44 -6.83 -1.58
N ILE A 166 9.71 -7.80 -1.05
CA ILE A 166 8.57 -7.60 -0.18
C ILE A 166 9.07 -7.87 1.24
N TRP A 167 9.25 -6.83 2.04
CA TRP A 167 9.45 -7.01 3.47
C TRP A 167 8.15 -7.43 4.11
N ILE A 168 8.04 -8.69 4.47
CA ILE A 168 6.90 -9.22 5.19
C ILE A 168 7.38 -9.62 6.57
N ARG A 169 6.88 -8.95 7.61
CA ARG A 169 6.97 -9.42 8.97
C ARG A 169 5.63 -10.04 9.34
N THR A 170 5.59 -11.37 9.41
CA THR A 170 4.50 -12.07 10.07
C THR A 170 4.89 -12.23 11.53
N ILE A 171 4.10 -11.68 12.44
CA ILE A 171 4.24 -11.95 13.87
C ILE A 171 3.40 -13.19 14.13
N MET A 172 4.07 -14.30 14.45
CA MET A 172 3.41 -15.51 14.93
C MET A 172 3.13 -15.41 16.42
#